data_c385955afdac1af15d017ee4bcbbd410
#
_entry.id   c385955afdac1af15d017ee4bcbbd410
#
_cell.length_a   1.000
_cell.length_b   1.000
_cell.length_c   1.000
_cell.angle_alpha   90.00
_cell.angle_beta   90.00
_cell.angle_gamma   90.00
#
_symmetry.space_group_name_H-M   'P 1'
#
loop_
_entity.id
_entity.type
_entity.pdbx_description
1 polymer ?
#
loop_
_entity_poly.entity_id
_entity_poly.type
_entity_poly.pdbx_seq_one_letter_code
_entity_poly.pdbx_strand_id
1 'polypeptide(L)'
;AARNNRNVNLRKLRVLLESIGDMEVMIENNFLRIKWGTGVFCDYHTLITCTKQFEQEKSEELLNRILEILLYGPLLPNTILDWLDDFKDDYSSYSIDLLKNLLDIEISRNHQDMIIRLADIMFLHDPLNEEALAAKCSVLVTQGKKGIARNLYDRFCKEYHDSMGE
;
A
#
# COMPACT_ATOMS: atom_id res chain seq x y z
N ALA A 1 -3.40 -14.44 -38.11
CA ALA A 1 -4.41 -14.29 -37.01
C ALA A 1 -3.84 -13.52 -35.81
N ALA A 2 -2.70 -13.91 -35.23
CA ALA A 2 -2.14 -13.29 -34.00
C ALA A 2 -1.82 -11.79 -34.14
N ARG A 3 -1.24 -11.37 -35.28
CA ARG A 3 -0.89 -9.95 -35.54
C ARG A 3 -2.12 -9.06 -35.64
N ASN A 4 -3.24 -9.59 -36.13
CA ASN A 4 -4.50 -8.84 -36.23
C ASN A 4 -5.15 -8.64 -34.87
N ASN A 5 -5.13 -9.66 -34.00
CA ASN A 5 -5.63 -9.58 -32.61
C ASN A 5 -4.85 -8.57 -31.78
N ARG A 6 -3.51 -8.51 -31.93
CA ARG A 6 -2.67 -7.52 -31.25
C ARG A 6 -3.08 -6.09 -31.60
N ASN A 7 -3.27 -5.78 -32.90
CA ASN A 7 -3.62 -4.44 -33.34
C ASN A 7 -5.03 -4.04 -32.86
N VAL A 8 -5.99 -4.98 -32.85
CA VAL A 8 -7.33 -4.74 -32.32
C VAL A 8 -7.28 -4.44 -30.81
N ASN A 9 -6.52 -5.21 -30.05
CA ASN A 9 -6.39 -5.01 -28.61
C ASN A 9 -5.67 -3.70 -28.28
N LEU A 10 -4.63 -3.34 -29.04
CA LEU A 10 -3.96 -2.05 -28.88
C LEU A 10 -4.89 -0.87 -29.18
N ARG A 11 -5.75 -0.98 -30.19
CA ARG A 11 -6.74 0.06 -30.47
C ARG A 11 -7.74 0.20 -29.33
N LYS A 12 -8.25 -0.91 -28.79
CA LYS A 12 -9.15 -0.89 -27.63
C LYS A 12 -8.48 -0.28 -26.41
N LEU A 13 -7.23 -0.64 -26.15
CA LEU A 13 -6.45 -0.08 -25.05
C LEU A 13 -6.29 1.44 -25.18
N ARG A 14 -5.95 1.94 -26.38
CA ARG A 14 -5.84 3.38 -26.63
C ARG A 14 -7.15 4.12 -26.33
N VAL A 15 -8.28 3.60 -26.84
CA VAL A 15 -9.61 4.20 -26.59
C VAL A 15 -9.92 4.23 -25.08
N LEU A 16 -9.60 3.17 -24.34
CA LEU A 16 -9.80 3.13 -22.90
C LEU A 16 -8.92 4.16 -22.18
N LEU A 17 -7.65 4.24 -22.53
CA LEU A 17 -6.71 5.15 -21.90
C LEU A 17 -7.00 6.62 -22.21
N GLU A 18 -7.45 6.93 -23.43
CA GLU A 18 -7.95 8.26 -23.82
C GLU A 18 -9.13 8.69 -22.95
N SER A 19 -10.01 7.76 -22.54
CA SER A 19 -11.16 8.07 -21.68
C SER A 19 -10.78 8.34 -20.20
N ILE A 20 -9.61 7.90 -19.76
CA ILE A 20 -9.12 8.11 -18.38
C ILE A 20 -8.36 9.43 -18.26
N GLY A 21 -7.78 9.90 -19.35
CA GLY A 21 -6.98 11.12 -19.42
C GLY A 21 -5.98 11.01 -20.56
N ASP A 22 -5.31 12.07 -20.95
CA ASP A 22 -4.37 12.13 -22.08
C ASP A 22 -3.20 11.14 -21.98
N MET A 23 -3.52 9.84 -21.99
CA MET A 23 -2.57 8.75 -21.93
C MET A 23 -2.27 8.22 -23.32
N GLU A 24 -0.99 8.07 -23.64
CA GLU A 24 -0.54 7.60 -24.94
C GLU A 24 0.14 6.24 -24.86
N VAL A 25 -0.29 5.28 -25.70
CA VAL A 25 0.36 3.97 -25.84
C VAL A 25 1.39 4.02 -26.95
N MET A 26 2.65 3.94 -26.57
CA MET A 26 3.79 3.88 -27.49
C MET A 26 4.33 2.45 -27.61
N ILE A 27 4.90 2.12 -28.74
CA ILE A 27 5.63 0.87 -28.96
C ILE A 27 7.08 1.23 -29.23
N GLU A 28 7.96 0.90 -28.27
CA GLU A 28 9.39 1.13 -28.39
C GLU A 28 10.13 -0.20 -28.18
N ASN A 29 11.00 -0.59 -29.09
CA ASN A 29 11.82 -1.80 -29.00
C ASN A 29 11.03 -3.08 -28.63
N ASN A 30 9.85 -3.27 -29.22
CA ASN A 30 8.91 -4.35 -28.92
C ASN A 30 8.25 -4.31 -27.52
N PHE A 31 8.46 -3.28 -26.72
CA PHE A 31 7.76 -3.05 -25.47
C PHE A 31 6.62 -2.05 -25.64
N LEU A 32 5.53 -2.29 -24.91
CA LEU A 32 4.47 -1.31 -24.75
C LEU A 32 4.84 -0.38 -23.61
N ARG A 33 4.84 0.93 -23.89
CA ARG A 33 4.97 1.97 -22.87
C ARG A 33 3.71 2.81 -22.84
N ILE A 34 3.27 3.13 -21.64
CA ILE A 34 2.19 4.09 -21.42
C ILE A 34 2.83 5.40 -20.97
N LYS A 35 2.63 6.45 -21.77
CA LYS A 35 2.98 7.81 -21.40
C LYS A 35 1.79 8.42 -20.65
N TRP A 36 2.04 8.88 -19.45
CA TRP A 36 1.02 9.48 -18.59
C TRP A 36 0.68 10.88 -19.07
N GLY A 37 -0.62 11.19 -19.13
CA GLY A 37 -1.10 12.55 -19.34
C GLY A 37 -0.93 13.40 -18.08
N THR A 38 -0.90 14.71 -18.26
CA THR A 38 -0.68 15.67 -17.16
C THR A 38 -1.80 15.69 -16.12
N GLY A 39 -2.99 15.19 -16.45
CA GLY A 39 -4.14 15.09 -15.55
C GLY A 39 -4.36 13.71 -14.91
N VAL A 40 -3.48 12.74 -15.17
CA VAL A 40 -3.64 11.37 -14.68
C VAL A 40 -2.91 11.21 -13.35
N PHE A 41 -3.66 10.85 -12.33
CA PHE A 41 -3.13 10.49 -11.02
C PHE A 41 -3.01 8.96 -10.92
N CYS A 42 -1.84 8.48 -10.48
CA CYS A 42 -1.62 7.09 -10.13
C CYS A 42 -1.05 7.04 -8.71
N ASP A 43 -1.82 6.49 -7.78
CA ASP A 43 -1.47 6.35 -6.37
C ASP A 43 -0.16 5.58 -6.16
N TYR A 44 -0.01 4.43 -6.81
CA TYR A 44 1.23 3.64 -6.76
C TYR A 44 2.47 4.43 -7.20
N HIS A 45 2.39 5.13 -8.34
CA HIS A 45 3.50 5.96 -8.83
C HIS A 45 3.78 7.13 -7.89
N THR A 46 2.74 7.73 -7.35
CA THR A 46 2.86 8.83 -6.39
C THR A 46 3.49 8.34 -5.08
N LEU A 47 3.09 7.16 -4.58
CA LEU A 47 3.69 6.54 -3.40
C LEU A 47 5.20 6.38 -3.56
N ILE A 48 5.64 5.75 -4.65
CA ILE A 48 7.08 5.53 -4.93
C ILE A 48 7.84 6.86 -5.03
N THR A 49 7.24 7.85 -5.67
CA THR A 49 7.89 9.16 -5.85
C THR A 49 7.99 9.92 -4.54
N CYS A 50 6.90 9.98 -3.76
CA CYS A 50 6.88 10.63 -2.46
C CYS A 50 7.83 9.95 -1.46
N THR A 51 7.92 8.62 -1.48
CA THR A 51 8.85 7.89 -0.60
C THR A 51 10.30 8.25 -0.90
N LYS A 52 10.69 8.26 -2.18
CA LYS A 52 12.05 8.65 -2.58
C LYS A 52 12.39 10.10 -2.19
N GLN A 53 11.42 11.00 -2.31
CA GLN A 53 11.60 12.39 -1.87
C GLN A 53 11.67 12.48 -0.34
N PHE A 54 10.83 11.74 0.37
CA PHE A 54 10.82 11.70 1.83
C PHE A 54 12.13 11.19 2.42
N GLU A 55 12.81 10.25 1.78
CA GLU A 55 14.13 9.79 2.20
C GLU A 55 15.16 10.93 2.26
N GLN A 56 15.03 11.93 1.37
CA GLN A 56 15.93 13.06 1.26
C GLN A 56 15.51 14.25 2.15
N GLU A 57 14.21 14.60 2.13
CA GLU A 57 13.72 15.84 2.70
C GLU A 57 13.10 15.67 4.10
N LYS A 58 12.64 14.46 4.45
CA LYS A 58 11.94 14.14 5.73
C LYS A 58 10.79 15.10 6.05
N SER A 59 10.11 15.61 5.02
CA SER A 59 9.01 16.56 5.13
C SER A 59 7.76 15.92 5.71
N GLU A 60 7.08 16.60 6.64
CA GLU A 60 5.79 16.15 7.20
C GLU A 60 4.69 16.08 6.13
N GLU A 61 4.72 16.97 5.15
CA GLU A 61 3.77 16.99 4.04
C GLU A 61 3.90 15.72 3.19
N LEU A 62 5.14 15.32 2.85
CA LEU A 62 5.40 14.07 2.13
C LEU A 62 4.97 12.85 2.95
N LEU A 63 5.25 12.83 4.25
CA LEU A 63 4.81 11.76 5.14
C LEU A 63 3.28 11.62 5.13
N ASN A 64 2.56 12.72 5.29
CA ASN A 64 1.10 12.70 5.26
C ASN A 64 0.58 12.20 3.91
N ARG A 65 1.19 12.63 2.80
CA ARG A 65 0.81 12.16 1.46
C ARG A 65 1.04 10.66 1.27
N ILE A 66 2.15 10.13 1.77
CA ILE A 66 2.43 8.68 1.78
C ILE A 66 1.35 7.94 2.56
N LEU A 67 1.05 8.39 3.79
CA LEU A 67 0.06 7.75 4.65
C LEU A 67 -1.36 7.81 4.07
N GLU A 68 -1.74 8.91 3.41
CA GLU A 68 -3.02 9.02 2.68
C GLU A 68 -3.16 7.95 1.61
N ILE A 69 -2.10 7.67 0.85
CA ILE A 69 -2.12 6.64 -0.18
C ILE A 69 -2.20 5.24 0.44
N LEU A 70 -1.39 4.98 1.47
CA LEU A 70 -1.39 3.68 2.15
C LEU A 70 -2.71 3.36 2.87
N LEU A 71 -3.50 4.37 3.23
CA LEU A 71 -4.85 4.20 3.77
C LEU A 71 -5.85 3.58 2.78
N TYR A 72 -5.57 3.58 1.47
CA TYR A 72 -6.38 2.83 0.50
C TYR A 72 -6.26 1.30 0.64
N GLY A 73 -5.25 0.83 1.40
CA GLY A 73 -5.00 -0.59 1.65
C GLY A 73 -4.33 -1.33 0.49
N PRO A 74 -4.53 -2.66 0.40
CA PRO A 74 -3.87 -3.50 -0.59
C PRO A 74 -4.20 -3.14 -2.04
N LEU A 75 -3.27 -3.41 -2.95
CA LEU A 75 -3.45 -3.15 -4.37
C LEU A 75 -4.57 -4.03 -4.95
N LEU A 76 -5.61 -3.40 -5.53
CA LEU A 76 -6.71 -4.08 -6.24
C LEU A 76 -7.27 -5.30 -5.46
N PRO A 77 -7.73 -5.14 -4.20
CA PRO A 77 -8.04 -6.27 -3.32
C PRO A 77 -9.15 -7.19 -3.86
N ASN A 78 -10.07 -6.65 -4.66
CA ASN A 78 -11.21 -7.39 -5.21
C ASN A 78 -10.98 -7.93 -6.64
N THR A 79 -9.76 -7.82 -7.17
CA THR A 79 -9.43 -8.27 -8.52
C THR A 79 -8.66 -9.58 -8.46
N ILE A 80 -9.22 -10.65 -9.01
CA ILE A 80 -8.59 -11.98 -9.02
C ILE A 80 -8.09 -12.23 -10.44
N LEU A 81 -6.79 -12.07 -10.66
CA LEU A 81 -6.11 -12.33 -11.92
C LEU A 81 -4.70 -12.84 -11.60
N ASP A 82 -4.39 -14.07 -11.94
CA ASP A 82 -3.11 -14.75 -11.60
C ASP A 82 -1.87 -13.89 -11.91
N TRP A 83 -1.88 -13.14 -13.01
CA TRP A 83 -0.76 -12.29 -13.40
C TRP A 83 -0.59 -11.04 -12.54
N LEU A 84 -1.56 -10.69 -11.68
CA LEU A 84 -1.50 -9.56 -10.73
C LEU A 84 -0.91 -9.96 -9.38
N ASP A 85 -0.84 -11.24 -9.07
CA ASP A 85 -0.48 -11.69 -7.72
C ASP A 85 0.94 -11.23 -7.35
N ASP A 86 1.91 -11.40 -8.24
CA ASP A 86 3.27 -10.90 -8.03
C ASP A 86 3.31 -9.38 -7.74
N PHE A 87 2.50 -8.59 -8.47
CA PHE A 87 2.42 -7.13 -8.25
C PHE A 87 1.76 -6.76 -6.94
N LYS A 88 0.77 -7.54 -6.50
CA LYS A 88 0.11 -7.33 -5.20
C LYS A 88 1.05 -7.65 -4.06
N ASP A 89 1.79 -8.75 -4.18
CA ASP A 89 2.76 -9.19 -3.18
C ASP A 89 3.91 -8.18 -3.07
N ASP A 90 4.44 -7.71 -4.19
CA ASP A 90 5.46 -6.66 -4.24
C ASP A 90 4.97 -5.36 -3.59
N TYR A 91 3.73 -4.94 -3.90
CA TYR A 91 3.13 -3.74 -3.31
C TYR A 91 2.91 -3.89 -1.80
N SER A 92 2.39 -5.03 -1.36
CA SER A 92 2.15 -5.31 0.08
C SER A 92 3.46 -5.34 0.84
N SER A 93 4.48 -6.06 0.33
CA SER A 93 5.81 -6.11 0.94
C SER A 93 6.44 -4.73 1.03
N TYR A 94 6.42 -3.96 -0.05
CA TYR A 94 6.93 -2.59 -0.07
C TYR A 94 6.20 -1.69 0.95
N SER A 95 4.88 -1.78 1.02
CA SER A 95 4.06 -0.98 1.93
C SER A 95 4.34 -1.31 3.40
N ILE A 96 4.44 -2.59 3.73
CA ILE A 96 4.76 -3.05 5.09
C ILE A 96 6.17 -2.64 5.50
N ASP A 97 7.18 -2.83 4.64
CA ASP A 97 8.56 -2.42 4.93
C ASP A 97 8.68 -0.91 5.17
N LEU A 98 7.99 -0.11 4.36
CA LEU A 98 7.94 1.34 4.54
C LEU A 98 7.29 1.73 5.87
N LEU A 99 6.12 1.15 6.18
CA LEU A 99 5.38 1.42 7.42
C LEU A 99 6.17 0.99 8.65
N LYS A 100 6.87 -0.15 8.59
CA LYS A 100 7.76 -0.64 9.65
C LYS A 100 8.89 0.35 9.92
N ASN A 101 9.59 0.80 8.88
CA ASN A 101 10.65 1.79 9.02
C ASN A 101 10.15 3.10 9.66
N LEU A 102 8.94 3.56 9.29
CA LEU A 102 8.31 4.73 9.89
C LEU A 102 7.92 4.46 11.35
N LEU A 103 7.39 3.29 11.65
CA LEU A 103 7.00 2.87 12.99
C LEU A 103 8.20 2.87 13.95
N ASP A 104 9.33 2.33 13.55
CA ASP A 104 10.56 2.31 14.35
C ASP A 104 11.05 3.72 14.68
N ILE A 105 10.97 4.64 13.71
CA ILE A 105 11.30 6.05 13.93
C ILE A 105 10.36 6.68 14.96
N GLU A 106 9.06 6.45 14.85
CA GLU A 106 8.07 7.06 15.74
C GLU A 106 8.08 6.42 17.15
N ILE A 107 8.43 5.14 17.27
CA ILE A 107 8.70 4.49 18.55
C ILE A 107 9.90 5.15 19.25
N SER A 108 10.99 5.39 18.52
CA SER A 108 12.18 6.06 19.06
C SER A 108 11.91 7.48 19.56
N ARG A 109 10.94 8.16 18.95
CA ARG A 109 10.46 9.51 19.31
C ARG A 109 9.38 9.49 20.40
N ASN A 110 8.88 8.31 20.77
CA ASN A 110 7.75 8.12 21.68
C ASN A 110 6.48 8.89 21.26
N HIS A 111 6.24 8.96 19.93
CA HIS A 111 5.12 9.68 19.33
C HIS A 111 3.88 8.77 19.25
N GLN A 112 3.18 8.62 20.37
CA GLN A 112 2.12 7.62 20.58
C GLN A 112 0.99 7.66 19.54
N ASP A 113 0.50 8.83 19.16
CA ASP A 113 -0.60 8.96 18.21
C ASP A 113 -0.19 8.48 16.81
N MET A 114 1.03 8.79 16.40
CA MET A 114 1.56 8.33 15.12
C MET A 114 1.82 6.83 15.12
N ILE A 115 2.32 6.26 16.22
CA ILE A 115 2.49 4.80 16.38
C ILE A 115 1.15 4.08 16.19
N ILE A 116 0.08 4.54 16.82
CA ILE A 116 -1.26 3.96 16.65
C ILE A 116 -1.71 4.07 15.19
N ARG A 117 -1.55 5.25 14.58
CA ARG A 117 -1.94 5.47 13.17
C ARG A 117 -1.20 4.55 12.21
N LEU A 118 0.11 4.42 12.37
CA LEU A 118 0.93 3.53 11.55
C LEU A 118 0.54 2.06 11.72
N ALA A 119 0.34 1.60 12.96
CA ALA A 119 -0.12 0.26 13.24
C ALA A 119 -1.50 -0.03 12.62
N ASP A 120 -2.43 0.94 12.65
CA ASP A 120 -3.74 0.80 12.01
C ASP A 120 -3.63 0.66 10.49
N ILE A 121 -2.73 1.41 9.85
CA ILE A 121 -2.47 1.29 8.41
C ILE A 121 -1.80 -0.06 8.10
N MET A 122 -0.86 -0.52 8.94
CA MET A 122 -0.24 -1.84 8.76
C MET A 122 -1.29 -2.96 8.77
N PHE A 123 -2.26 -2.91 9.67
CA PHE A 123 -3.36 -3.88 9.71
C PHE A 123 -4.27 -3.87 8.47
N LEU A 124 -4.33 -2.77 7.72
CA LEU A 124 -5.04 -2.75 6.44
C LEU A 124 -4.31 -3.57 5.36
N HIS A 125 -2.97 -3.59 5.39
CA HIS A 125 -2.14 -4.31 4.43
C HIS A 125 -1.87 -5.75 4.85
N ASP A 126 -1.72 -5.97 6.15
CA ASP A 126 -1.47 -7.27 6.77
C ASP A 126 -2.21 -7.36 8.11
N PRO A 127 -3.42 -7.95 8.12
CA PRO A 127 -4.23 -8.08 9.34
C PRO A 127 -3.56 -8.88 10.46
N LEU A 128 -2.58 -9.74 10.12
CA LEU A 128 -1.86 -10.59 11.07
C LEU A 128 -0.45 -10.07 11.37
N ASN A 129 -0.23 -8.77 11.23
CA ASN A 129 1.06 -8.15 11.50
C ASN A 129 1.33 -8.06 13.01
N GLU A 130 2.27 -8.87 13.50
CA GLU A 130 2.63 -8.95 14.92
C GLU A 130 3.31 -7.68 15.44
N GLU A 131 4.11 -7.01 14.61
CA GLU A 131 4.79 -5.76 15.00
C GLU A 131 3.79 -4.62 15.21
N ALA A 132 2.79 -4.51 14.34
CA ALA A 132 1.70 -3.56 14.49
C ALA A 132 0.90 -3.83 15.78
N LEU A 133 0.63 -5.11 16.08
CA LEU A 133 -0.03 -5.53 17.31
C LEU A 133 0.78 -5.10 18.54
N ALA A 134 2.06 -5.46 18.57
CA ALA A 134 2.95 -5.18 19.70
C ALA A 134 3.07 -3.67 19.95
N ALA A 135 3.30 -2.89 18.89
CA ALA A 135 3.43 -1.44 18.99
C ALA A 135 2.14 -0.79 19.52
N LYS A 136 0.99 -1.14 18.94
CA LYS A 136 -0.30 -0.58 19.37
C LYS A 136 -0.69 -0.99 20.78
N CYS A 137 -0.49 -2.26 21.16
CA CYS A 137 -0.74 -2.73 22.50
C CYS A 137 0.15 -2.02 23.53
N SER A 138 1.44 -1.82 23.23
CA SER A 138 2.38 -1.10 24.09
C SER A 138 1.90 0.32 24.38
N VAL A 139 1.51 1.07 23.36
CA VAL A 139 0.98 2.43 23.51
C VAL A 139 -0.31 2.43 24.35
N LEU A 140 -1.26 1.54 24.04
CA LEU A 140 -2.52 1.44 24.77
C LEU A 140 -2.31 1.14 26.26
N VAL A 141 -1.36 0.25 26.57
CA VAL A 141 -0.98 -0.06 27.96
C VAL A 141 -0.38 1.15 28.66
N THR A 142 0.52 1.87 27.99
CA THR A 142 1.14 3.11 28.52
C THR A 142 0.10 4.19 28.80
N GLN A 143 -0.94 4.27 27.96
CA GLN A 143 -2.10 5.17 28.17
C GLN A 143 -3.09 4.68 29.22
N GLY A 144 -2.82 3.55 29.91
CA GLY A 144 -3.72 2.97 30.89
C GLY A 144 -4.94 2.22 30.31
N LYS A 145 -5.03 2.11 28.97
CA LYS A 145 -6.13 1.47 28.23
C LYS A 145 -5.95 -0.06 28.12
N LYS A 146 -5.61 -0.72 29.25
CA LYS A 146 -5.26 -2.15 29.29
C LYS A 146 -6.38 -3.07 28.76
N GLY A 147 -7.65 -2.72 29.03
CA GLY A 147 -8.80 -3.49 28.52
C GLY A 147 -8.90 -3.47 27.00
N ILE A 148 -8.61 -2.31 26.38
CA ILE A 148 -8.63 -2.18 24.90
C ILE A 148 -7.47 -2.97 24.29
N ALA A 149 -6.27 -2.90 24.90
CA ALA A 149 -5.12 -3.68 24.45
C ALA A 149 -5.40 -5.19 24.49
N ARG A 150 -6.01 -5.67 25.59
CA ARG A 150 -6.39 -7.08 25.73
C ARG A 150 -7.40 -7.51 24.64
N ASN A 151 -8.46 -6.73 24.44
CA ASN A 151 -9.45 -7.05 23.41
C ASN A 151 -8.85 -7.07 22.00
N LEU A 152 -7.90 -6.19 21.71
CA LEU A 152 -7.16 -6.19 20.44
C LEU A 152 -6.35 -7.47 20.28
N TYR A 153 -5.61 -7.86 21.31
CA TYR A 153 -4.82 -9.10 21.35
C TYR A 153 -5.70 -10.34 21.18
N ASP A 154 -6.79 -10.46 21.95
CA ASP A 154 -7.69 -11.62 21.92
C ASP A 154 -8.33 -11.78 20.51
N ARG A 155 -8.69 -10.66 19.86
CA ARG A 155 -9.19 -10.67 18.48
C ARG A 155 -8.13 -11.11 17.48
N PHE A 156 -6.91 -10.59 17.61
CA PHE A 156 -5.79 -10.97 16.76
C PHE A 156 -5.49 -12.47 16.86
N CYS A 157 -5.44 -13.03 18.09
CA CYS A 157 -5.22 -14.46 18.29
C CYS A 157 -6.32 -15.30 17.61
N LYS A 158 -7.57 -14.86 17.69
CA LYS A 158 -8.68 -15.55 17.03
C LYS A 158 -8.51 -15.55 15.49
N GLU A 159 -8.23 -14.39 14.90
CA GLU A 159 -8.00 -14.27 13.45
C GLU A 159 -6.79 -15.10 13.00
N TYR A 160 -5.75 -15.16 13.83
CA TYR A 160 -4.57 -15.98 13.58
C TYR A 160 -4.90 -17.47 13.54
N HIS A 161 -5.62 -17.99 14.55
CA HIS A 161 -6.07 -19.41 14.56
C HIS A 161 -6.98 -19.72 13.38
N ASP A 162 -7.96 -18.84 13.10
CA ASP A 162 -8.90 -19.04 11.98
C ASP A 162 -8.16 -19.08 10.62
N SER A 163 -7.06 -18.35 10.46
CA SER A 163 -6.27 -18.31 9.21
C SER A 163 -5.30 -19.48 9.05
N MET A 164 -4.75 -20.00 10.15
CA MET A 164 -3.77 -21.10 10.14
C MET A 164 -4.44 -22.49 10.16
N GLY A 165 -5.76 -22.56 10.39
CA GLY A 165 -6.51 -23.81 10.35
C GLY A 165 -6.29 -24.72 11.56
N GLU A 166 -5.90 -24.13 12.71
CA GLU A 166 -5.74 -24.81 14.00
C GLU A 166 -6.98 -24.67 14.89
#